data_c4584151d604d47ef8471782391dc300
#
_entry.id   c4584151d604d47ef8471782391dc300
#
_cell.length_a   1.000
_cell.length_b   1.000
_cell.length_c   1.000
_cell.angle_alpha   90.00
_cell.angle_beta   90.00
_cell.angle_gamma   90.00
#
_symmetry.space_group_name_H-M   'P 1'
#
loop_
_entity.id
_entity.type
_entity.pdbx_description
1 polymer ?
#
loop_
_entity_poly.entity_id
_entity_poly.type
_entity_poly.pdbx_seq_one_letter_code
_entity_poly.pdbx_strand_id
1 'polypeptide(L)'
;MNQLSTPYRLSILALSILLLFSSCGPKTESGKEKKSGTKSIVEEQEQKIVPIDTLAYQQKLKALANGDTTGVWPHQLRSYPLDGAILPFKRIVAYYGNLYSKRMGVLGEYPPKEVWRKLNAEVKAWEKADSATPVQPAIHYIAIVAAGTAGKDGKFRTRMPSHQIDSALAIAKMGKAIVFLDIQIAKSTLQQEVPTLEKYLKMPQVHLGIDPEFSMKDGSNPGKRIGTMDAADVNYCTDYLAKLVKDNNLPPKILVVHRFTQGMLRNHKNIKLHPEVQIVINMDGWGEPILKRSTYKLYIYKEPVQFTGFKLFYKNDLKKAPHTLMTPSDLLKLKPQPIYIQYQ
;
A
#
# COMPACT_ATOMS: atom_id res chain seq x y z
N MET A 1 22.63 -30.13 -53.36
CA MET A 1 23.79 -29.29 -53.70
C MET A 1 24.10 -28.48 -52.44
N ASN A 2 25.06 -28.98 -51.63
CA ASN A 2 26.45 -28.48 -51.54
C ASN A 2 26.47 -27.03 -50.99
N GLN A 3 27.20 -26.62 -49.96
CA GLN A 3 28.32 -27.19 -49.19
C GLN A 3 28.54 -26.27 -47.97
N LEU A 4 28.96 -26.86 -46.86
CA LEU A 4 30.23 -26.72 -46.09
C LEU A 4 30.42 -25.40 -45.33
N SER A 5 30.42 -25.48 -44.00
CA SER A 5 31.52 -25.70 -43.04
C SER A 5 32.53 -24.53 -42.92
N THR A 6 32.78 -24.02 -41.71
CA THR A 6 33.97 -24.35 -40.90
C THR A 6 33.97 -23.57 -39.56
N PRO A 7 34.54 -24.15 -38.50
CA PRO A 7 34.61 -23.52 -37.16
C PRO A 7 35.92 -22.79 -36.92
N TYR A 8 35.90 -21.71 -36.20
CA TYR A 8 37.12 -21.05 -35.69
C TYR A 8 37.35 -21.45 -34.23
N ARG A 9 38.50 -22.14 -34.04
CA ARG A 9 39.17 -22.33 -32.74
C ARG A 9 39.92 -21.04 -32.38
N LEU A 10 39.82 -20.60 -31.14
CA LEU A 10 40.76 -19.62 -30.59
C LEU A 10 41.46 -20.17 -29.37
N SER A 11 42.75 -20.00 -29.42
CA SER A 11 43.79 -20.54 -28.55
C SER A 11 43.87 -19.77 -27.22
N ILE A 12 44.18 -20.53 -26.19
CA ILE A 12 44.55 -20.11 -24.84
C ILE A 12 45.97 -19.53 -24.89
N LEU A 13 46.19 -18.38 -24.24
CA LEU A 13 47.51 -17.93 -23.83
C LEU A 13 47.50 -17.63 -22.33
N ALA A 14 48.14 -18.51 -21.59
CA ALA A 14 48.48 -18.36 -20.20
C ALA A 14 49.78 -17.51 -20.10
N LEU A 15 49.77 -16.51 -19.22
CA LEU A 15 51.01 -15.81 -18.86
C LEU A 15 51.17 -15.84 -17.34
N SER A 16 52.08 -16.72 -16.92
CA SER A 16 52.56 -16.85 -15.54
C SER A 16 53.67 -15.82 -15.29
N ILE A 17 53.54 -14.99 -14.28
CA ILE A 17 54.67 -14.22 -13.75
C ILE A 17 54.88 -14.60 -12.28
N LEU A 18 55.99 -15.28 -12.05
CA LEU A 18 56.60 -15.58 -10.76
C LEU A 18 57.44 -14.37 -10.35
N LEU A 19 57.30 -13.85 -9.15
CA LEU A 19 58.33 -13.03 -8.51
C LEU A 19 58.50 -13.41 -7.05
N LEU A 20 59.76 -13.48 -6.72
CA LEU A 20 60.46 -14.09 -5.62
C LEU A 20 60.36 -13.31 -4.28
N PHE A 21 60.47 -14.06 -3.23
CA PHE A 21 60.59 -13.68 -1.82
C PHE A 21 61.79 -12.78 -1.51
N SER A 22 61.58 -11.88 -0.55
CA SER A 22 62.64 -11.52 0.41
C SER A 22 62.04 -11.32 1.79
N SER A 23 62.57 -12.11 2.71
CA SER A 23 62.28 -12.19 4.15
C SER A 23 63.09 -11.13 4.90
N CYS A 24 62.45 -10.44 5.85
CA CYS A 24 63.08 -10.01 7.10
C CYS A 24 61.98 -9.71 8.15
N GLY A 25 61.87 -10.49 9.20
CA GLY A 25 61.16 -10.17 10.44
C GLY A 25 62.12 -9.61 11.49
N PRO A 26 61.76 -9.50 12.79
CA PRO A 26 60.48 -9.12 13.36
C PRO A 26 60.61 -7.92 14.33
N LYS A 27 59.49 -7.23 14.66
CA LYS A 27 59.32 -6.57 15.96
C LYS A 27 57.83 -6.50 16.33
N THR A 28 57.56 -7.06 17.48
CA THR A 28 56.31 -7.03 18.23
C THR A 28 55.95 -5.62 18.69
N GLU A 29 54.74 -5.16 18.34
CA GLU A 29 54.03 -4.16 19.15
C GLU A 29 52.53 -4.45 19.12
N SER A 30 51.93 -4.53 20.31
CA SER A 30 50.51 -4.82 20.58
C SER A 30 49.66 -3.63 20.13
N GLY A 31 48.89 -3.81 19.05
CA GLY A 31 47.89 -2.86 18.58
C GLY A 31 46.48 -3.43 18.73
N LYS A 32 45.68 -2.81 19.57
CA LYS A 32 44.28 -3.12 19.80
C LYS A 32 43.51 -3.12 18.49
N GLU A 33 42.94 -4.26 18.11
CA GLU A 33 41.91 -4.36 17.06
C GLU A 33 40.68 -3.51 17.42
N LYS A 34 40.50 -2.41 16.73
CA LYS A 34 39.23 -1.71 16.64
C LYS A 34 38.30 -2.54 15.76
N LYS A 35 37.41 -3.31 16.37
CA LYS A 35 36.21 -3.84 15.69
C LYS A 35 35.37 -2.65 15.23
N SER A 36 35.42 -2.36 13.94
CA SER A 36 34.46 -1.46 13.26
C SER A 36 33.12 -2.20 13.20
N GLY A 37 32.35 -2.06 14.25
CA GLY A 37 30.95 -2.45 14.26
C GLY A 37 30.17 -1.41 13.45
N THR A 38 29.76 -1.76 12.23
CA THR A 38 28.76 -1.03 11.48
C THR A 38 27.44 -1.15 12.25
N LYS A 39 27.19 -0.24 13.18
CA LYS A 39 25.87 -0.04 13.77
C LYS A 39 24.95 0.43 12.64
N SER A 40 24.04 -0.42 12.19
CA SER A 40 22.88 -0.01 11.42
C SER A 40 22.07 0.93 12.31
N ILE A 41 22.18 2.23 12.02
CA ILE A 41 21.34 3.26 12.64
C ILE A 41 19.96 3.15 11.98
N VAL A 42 19.15 2.23 12.47
CA VAL A 42 17.70 2.35 12.37
C VAL A 42 17.31 3.28 13.51
N GLU A 43 17.38 4.58 13.30
CA GLU A 43 16.66 5.53 14.14
C GLU A 43 15.17 5.25 13.93
N GLU A 44 14.59 4.49 14.83
CA GLU A 44 13.17 4.32 15.03
C GLU A 44 12.62 5.71 15.37
N GLN A 45 11.91 6.32 14.41
CA GLN A 45 11.17 7.54 14.70
C GLN A 45 10.07 7.14 15.70
N GLU A 46 10.27 7.43 16.98
CA GLU A 46 9.22 7.34 17.99
C GLU A 46 8.03 8.18 17.52
N GLN A 47 7.02 7.50 17.00
CA GLN A 47 5.77 8.12 16.63
C GLN A 47 5.05 8.46 17.93
N LYS A 48 5.04 9.74 18.31
CA LYS A 48 4.39 10.21 19.54
C LYS A 48 2.92 9.76 19.51
N ILE A 49 2.56 8.83 20.38
CA ILE A 49 1.18 8.37 20.52
C ILE A 49 0.37 9.52 21.11
N VAL A 50 -0.57 10.03 20.33
CA VAL A 50 -1.45 11.14 20.73
C VAL A 50 -2.75 10.53 21.28
N PRO A 51 -3.15 10.87 22.52
CA PRO A 51 -4.42 10.43 23.06
C PRO A 51 -5.58 10.83 22.16
N ILE A 52 -6.60 9.96 22.06
CA ILE A 52 -7.76 10.23 21.24
C ILE A 52 -8.71 11.23 21.93
N ASP A 53 -8.98 12.33 21.26
CA ASP A 53 -10.07 13.24 21.61
C ASP A 53 -11.37 12.70 21.01
N THR A 54 -12.21 12.09 21.83
CA THR A 54 -13.48 11.46 21.41
C THR A 54 -14.49 12.46 20.87
N LEU A 55 -14.49 13.69 21.40
CA LEU A 55 -15.39 14.75 20.91
C LEU A 55 -14.96 15.22 19.53
N ALA A 56 -13.67 15.54 19.36
CA ALA A 56 -13.11 15.88 18.05
C ALA A 56 -13.29 14.75 17.03
N TYR A 57 -13.13 13.49 17.47
CA TYR A 57 -13.37 12.33 16.62
C TYR A 57 -14.81 12.30 16.06
N GLN A 58 -15.82 12.48 16.95
CA GLN A 58 -17.22 12.52 16.53
C GLN A 58 -17.52 13.70 15.61
N GLN A 59 -16.98 14.89 15.91
CA GLN A 59 -17.12 16.07 15.05
C GLN A 59 -16.56 15.84 13.67
N LYS A 60 -15.38 15.22 13.57
CA LYS A 60 -14.75 14.87 12.27
C LYS A 60 -15.55 13.84 11.50
N LEU A 61 -16.11 12.80 12.16
CA LEU A 61 -17.00 11.83 11.49
C LEU A 61 -18.26 12.50 10.94
N LYS A 62 -18.87 13.39 11.72
CA LYS A 62 -20.05 14.15 11.27
C LYS A 62 -19.70 15.04 10.07
N ALA A 63 -18.52 15.68 10.09
CA ALA A 63 -18.03 16.47 8.96
C ALA A 63 -17.83 15.61 7.70
N LEU A 64 -17.26 14.39 7.84
CA LEU A 64 -17.10 13.46 6.72
C LEU A 64 -18.43 12.98 6.14
N ALA A 65 -19.48 12.89 6.91
CA ALA A 65 -20.82 12.56 6.40
C ALA A 65 -21.32 13.58 5.38
N ASN A 66 -20.75 14.80 5.38
CA ASN A 66 -20.98 15.86 4.39
C ASN A 66 -22.48 16.21 4.22
N GLY A 67 -23.20 16.37 5.33
CA GLY A 67 -24.64 16.65 5.33
C GLY A 67 -25.49 15.49 4.83
N ASP A 68 -25.06 14.26 4.98
CA ASP A 68 -25.91 13.10 4.77
C ASP A 68 -27.01 13.06 5.84
N THR A 69 -28.26 13.07 5.41
CA THR A 69 -29.45 13.04 6.28
C THR A 69 -30.15 11.68 6.28
N THR A 70 -29.61 10.70 5.57
CA THR A 70 -30.23 9.37 5.43
C THR A 70 -30.02 8.47 6.65
N GLY A 71 -29.10 8.82 7.54
CA GLY A 71 -28.69 8.00 8.67
C GLY A 71 -27.71 6.86 8.30
N VAL A 72 -27.32 6.76 7.02
CA VAL A 72 -26.32 5.79 6.57
C VAL A 72 -24.92 6.20 7.03
N TRP A 73 -24.64 7.50 7.02
CA TRP A 73 -23.36 8.08 7.43
C TRP A 73 -23.56 9.21 8.45
N PRO A 74 -22.67 9.37 9.47
CA PRO A 74 -21.59 8.43 9.76
C PRO A 74 -22.13 7.07 10.17
N HIS A 75 -21.41 6.01 9.76
CA HIS A 75 -21.78 4.67 10.21
C HIS A 75 -21.55 4.54 11.72
N GLN A 76 -22.50 3.94 12.43
CA GLN A 76 -22.42 3.83 13.89
C GLN A 76 -21.15 3.13 14.34
N LEU A 77 -20.37 3.84 15.16
CA LEU A 77 -19.18 3.29 15.81
C LEU A 77 -19.60 2.50 17.04
N ARG A 78 -19.12 1.28 17.15
CA ARG A 78 -19.27 0.47 18.36
C ARG A 78 -18.20 0.76 19.41
N SER A 79 -17.06 1.31 18.97
CA SER A 79 -15.92 1.69 19.82
C SER A 79 -15.05 2.74 19.14
N TYR A 80 -14.38 3.55 19.95
CA TYR A 80 -13.34 4.47 19.46
C TYR A 80 -12.07 3.69 19.10
N PRO A 81 -11.25 4.18 18.17
CA PRO A 81 -9.92 3.62 17.95
C PRO A 81 -9.01 3.89 19.15
N LEU A 82 -7.90 3.15 19.25
CA LEU A 82 -6.85 3.42 20.22
C LEU A 82 -6.12 4.76 19.92
N ASP A 83 -5.37 5.22 20.89
CA ASP A 83 -4.51 6.40 20.79
C ASP A 83 -3.56 6.29 19.60
N GLY A 84 -3.24 7.42 18.97
CA GLY A 84 -2.41 7.46 17.78
C GLY A 84 -3.13 7.14 16.45
N ALA A 85 -4.46 7.00 16.46
CA ALA A 85 -5.26 6.82 15.26
C ALA A 85 -5.10 7.98 14.28
N ILE A 86 -4.91 7.67 13.01
CA ILE A 86 -4.73 8.66 11.94
C ILE A 86 -6.08 9.19 11.47
N LEU A 87 -7.04 8.29 11.23
CA LEU A 87 -8.37 8.64 10.73
C LEU A 87 -9.34 8.93 11.90
N PRO A 88 -10.22 9.89 11.76
CA PRO A 88 -10.45 10.83 10.66
C PRO A 88 -9.69 12.16 10.78
N PHE A 89 -8.66 12.26 11.62
CA PHE A 89 -7.96 13.51 11.92
C PHE A 89 -7.09 14.00 10.77
N LYS A 90 -6.63 13.09 9.90
CA LYS A 90 -5.84 13.42 8.71
C LYS A 90 -6.43 12.73 7.48
N ARG A 91 -6.38 13.41 6.33
CA ARG A 91 -6.66 12.80 5.03
C ARG A 91 -5.39 12.14 4.50
N ILE A 92 -5.49 10.88 4.09
CA ILE A 92 -4.36 10.17 3.49
C ILE A 92 -4.36 10.43 1.99
N VAL A 93 -3.21 10.86 1.45
CA VAL A 93 -2.97 11.00 0.00
C VAL A 93 -1.84 10.06 -0.38
N ALA A 94 -2.15 9.05 -1.16
CA ALA A 94 -1.27 7.94 -1.47
C ALA A 94 -0.89 7.87 -2.95
N TYR A 95 0.37 7.54 -3.24
CA TYR A 95 0.81 7.08 -4.56
C TYR A 95 0.90 5.55 -4.55
N TYR A 96 0.28 4.95 -5.58
CA TYR A 96 0.14 3.51 -5.74
C TYR A 96 1.08 2.96 -6.82
N GLY A 97 1.50 1.72 -6.67
CA GLY A 97 2.21 0.99 -7.71
C GLY A 97 3.19 -0.05 -7.22
N ASN A 98 3.98 -0.56 -8.18
CA ASN A 98 5.05 -1.51 -7.94
C ASN A 98 6.34 -1.03 -8.60
N LEU A 99 7.46 -1.07 -7.88
CA LEU A 99 8.75 -0.50 -8.32
C LEU A 99 9.37 -1.24 -9.52
N TYR A 100 8.96 -2.48 -9.78
CA TYR A 100 9.42 -3.25 -10.94
C TYR A 100 8.59 -2.99 -12.22
N SER A 101 7.49 -2.25 -12.13
CA SER A 101 6.59 -2.08 -13.26
C SER A 101 6.17 -0.64 -13.50
N LYS A 102 6.60 -0.08 -14.62
CA LYS A 102 6.16 1.25 -15.08
C LYS A 102 4.67 1.32 -15.46
N ARG A 103 3.99 0.18 -15.55
CA ARG A 103 2.57 0.10 -15.95
C ARG A 103 1.62 -0.17 -14.79
N MET A 104 2.15 -0.41 -13.59
CA MET A 104 1.34 -0.72 -12.40
C MET A 104 1.15 0.48 -11.47
N GLY A 105 1.46 1.68 -11.94
CA GLY A 105 1.22 2.92 -11.21
C GLY A 105 2.47 3.78 -11.03
N VAL A 106 2.26 4.93 -10.39
CA VAL A 106 3.22 6.03 -10.28
C VAL A 106 4.56 5.60 -9.66
N LEU A 107 4.52 4.68 -8.67
CA LEU A 107 5.72 4.28 -7.93
C LEU A 107 6.79 3.63 -8.82
N GLY A 108 6.39 2.89 -9.86
CA GLY A 108 7.34 2.29 -10.80
C GLY A 108 7.59 3.13 -12.06
N GLU A 109 6.78 4.17 -12.29
CA GLU A 109 6.86 5.00 -13.48
C GLU A 109 7.96 6.05 -13.38
N TYR A 110 8.19 6.59 -12.18
CA TYR A 110 9.13 7.69 -11.95
C TYR A 110 10.21 7.32 -10.93
N PRO A 111 11.39 7.96 -11.00
CA PRO A 111 12.41 7.78 -9.97
C PRO A 111 11.96 8.41 -8.63
N PRO A 112 12.51 7.97 -7.49
CA PRO A 112 12.06 8.35 -6.14
C PRO A 112 11.89 9.85 -5.89
N LYS A 113 12.83 10.67 -6.34
CA LYS A 113 12.76 12.14 -6.18
C LYS A 113 11.55 12.73 -6.93
N GLU A 114 11.25 12.20 -8.11
CA GLU A 114 10.12 12.66 -8.92
C GLU A 114 8.79 12.16 -8.35
N VAL A 115 8.73 10.93 -7.85
CA VAL A 115 7.58 10.42 -7.06
C VAL A 115 7.27 11.38 -5.93
N TRP A 116 8.28 11.80 -5.17
CA TRP A 116 8.09 12.75 -4.07
C TRP A 116 7.63 14.12 -4.53
N ARG A 117 8.25 14.67 -5.55
CA ARG A 117 7.87 15.97 -6.09
C ARG A 117 6.39 15.99 -6.49
N LYS A 118 5.94 14.93 -7.17
CA LYS A 118 4.55 14.78 -7.61
C LYS A 118 3.59 14.56 -6.45
N LEU A 119 3.92 13.65 -5.53
CA LEU A 119 3.09 13.39 -4.34
C LEU A 119 2.92 14.65 -3.49
N ASN A 120 3.99 15.41 -3.30
CA ASN A 120 3.93 16.66 -2.54
C ASN A 120 3.07 17.74 -3.24
N ALA A 121 3.00 17.74 -4.57
CA ALA A 121 2.09 18.60 -5.30
C ALA A 121 0.61 18.23 -5.04
N GLU A 122 0.29 16.93 -5.03
CA GLU A 122 -1.06 16.47 -4.65
C GLU A 122 -1.39 16.81 -3.19
N VAL A 123 -0.45 16.59 -2.26
CA VAL A 123 -0.62 16.97 -0.85
C VAL A 123 -1.00 18.44 -0.73
N LYS A 124 -0.24 19.34 -1.36
CA LYS A 124 -0.52 20.78 -1.35
C LYS A 124 -1.87 21.13 -1.99
N ALA A 125 -2.25 20.42 -3.06
CA ALA A 125 -3.57 20.64 -3.69
C ALA A 125 -4.72 20.26 -2.74
N TRP A 126 -4.56 19.17 -1.98
CA TRP A 126 -5.53 18.75 -0.98
C TRP A 126 -5.57 19.71 0.23
N GLU A 127 -4.43 20.14 0.75
CA GLU A 127 -4.35 21.13 1.84
C GLU A 127 -4.98 22.47 1.45
N LYS A 128 -4.81 22.87 0.18
CA LYS A 128 -5.47 24.08 -0.36
C LYS A 128 -6.99 23.91 -0.48
N ALA A 129 -7.46 22.72 -0.86
CA ALA A 129 -8.90 22.46 -1.06
C ALA A 129 -9.65 22.27 0.27
N ASP A 130 -8.99 21.71 1.30
CA ASP A 130 -9.54 21.48 2.64
C ASP A 130 -8.44 21.72 3.69
N SER A 131 -8.30 22.95 4.12
CA SER A 131 -7.33 23.34 5.16
C SER A 131 -7.69 22.83 6.56
N ALA A 132 -8.92 22.40 6.78
CA ALA A 132 -9.37 21.90 8.09
C ALA A 132 -8.95 20.45 8.37
N THR A 133 -8.49 19.72 7.31
CA THR A 133 -8.07 18.33 7.46
C THR A 133 -6.63 18.17 6.97
N PRO A 134 -5.64 18.13 7.87
CA PRO A 134 -4.23 17.95 7.53
C PRO A 134 -4.03 16.72 6.66
N VAL A 135 -3.05 16.75 5.75
CA VAL A 135 -2.77 15.64 4.86
C VAL A 135 -1.63 14.78 5.39
N GLN A 136 -1.82 13.47 5.38
CA GLN A 136 -0.79 12.46 5.61
C GLN A 136 -0.38 11.86 4.27
N PRO A 137 0.82 12.11 3.75
CA PRO A 137 1.30 11.45 2.56
C PRO A 137 1.50 9.95 2.79
N ALA A 138 1.30 9.15 1.74
CA ALA A 138 1.48 7.71 1.80
C ALA A 138 2.11 7.14 0.52
N ILE A 139 2.85 6.05 0.69
CA ILE A 139 3.32 5.17 -0.38
C ILE A 139 2.52 3.86 -0.28
N HIS A 140 1.72 3.54 -1.29
CA HIS A 140 0.93 2.31 -1.33
C HIS A 140 1.56 1.34 -2.32
N TYR A 141 2.42 0.47 -1.81
CA TYR A 141 3.27 -0.42 -2.58
C TYR A 141 2.66 -1.81 -2.71
N ILE A 142 2.54 -2.33 -3.95
CA ILE A 142 2.05 -3.69 -4.20
C ILE A 142 3.17 -4.68 -3.85
N ALA A 143 3.11 -5.23 -2.65
CA ALA A 143 4.13 -6.14 -2.12
C ALA A 143 3.93 -7.60 -2.59
N ILE A 144 2.69 -7.97 -2.92
CA ILE A 144 2.35 -9.27 -3.50
C ILE A 144 1.48 -9.00 -4.72
N VAL A 145 2.00 -9.38 -5.90
CA VAL A 145 1.44 -9.04 -7.21
C VAL A 145 0.80 -10.28 -7.83
N ALA A 146 -0.46 -10.17 -8.25
CA ALA A 146 -1.09 -11.20 -9.10
C ALA A 146 -0.34 -11.33 -10.43
N ALA A 147 -0.06 -12.55 -10.86
CA ALA A 147 0.74 -12.86 -12.03
C ALA A 147 -0.04 -13.65 -13.07
N GLY A 148 0.27 -13.43 -14.35
CA GLY A 148 -0.31 -14.21 -15.45
C GLY A 148 0.21 -15.65 -15.54
N THR A 149 1.28 -15.99 -14.82
CA THR A 149 1.92 -17.32 -14.78
C THR A 149 1.73 -17.97 -13.42
N ALA A 150 1.70 -19.32 -13.42
CA ALA A 150 1.42 -20.11 -12.23
C ALA A 150 2.44 -19.92 -11.09
N GLY A 151 3.69 -19.59 -11.44
CA GLY A 151 4.80 -19.63 -10.48
C GLY A 151 5.16 -21.08 -10.10
N LYS A 152 6.13 -21.23 -9.19
CA LYS A 152 6.59 -22.56 -8.75
C LYS A 152 5.55 -23.33 -7.94
N ASP A 153 4.65 -22.64 -7.27
CA ASP A 153 3.63 -23.22 -6.37
C ASP A 153 2.20 -23.20 -6.94
N GLY A 154 2.05 -22.82 -8.20
CA GLY A 154 0.74 -22.79 -8.87
C GLY A 154 -0.20 -21.65 -8.40
N LYS A 155 0.29 -20.70 -7.60
CA LYS A 155 -0.58 -19.71 -6.96
C LYS A 155 -0.82 -18.43 -7.77
N PHE A 156 -0.19 -18.27 -8.92
CA PHE A 156 -0.38 -17.14 -9.83
C PHE A 156 -0.14 -15.78 -9.16
N ARG A 157 0.82 -15.72 -8.23
CA ARG A 157 1.25 -14.46 -7.61
C ARG A 157 2.77 -14.47 -7.40
N THR A 158 3.33 -13.28 -7.29
CA THR A 158 4.76 -13.04 -7.01
C THR A 158 4.88 -12.20 -5.76
N ARG A 159 5.58 -12.71 -4.76
CA ARG A 159 5.97 -11.94 -3.57
C ARG A 159 7.19 -11.09 -3.94
N MET A 160 7.09 -9.78 -3.71
CA MET A 160 8.24 -8.91 -3.95
C MET A 160 9.35 -9.19 -2.95
N PRO A 161 10.61 -9.18 -3.40
CA PRO A 161 11.73 -9.42 -2.50
C PRO A 161 11.87 -8.29 -1.47
N SER A 162 12.44 -8.61 -0.30
CA SER A 162 12.56 -7.66 0.82
C SER A 162 13.17 -6.32 0.41
N HIS A 163 14.22 -6.31 -0.40
CA HIS A 163 14.87 -5.06 -0.82
C HIS A 163 13.95 -4.11 -1.59
N GLN A 164 12.89 -4.62 -2.25
CA GLN A 164 11.89 -3.78 -2.91
C GLN A 164 10.94 -3.13 -1.90
N ILE A 165 10.55 -3.86 -0.87
CA ILE A 165 9.76 -3.29 0.24
C ILE A 165 10.60 -2.27 0.99
N ASP A 166 11.88 -2.58 1.25
CA ASP A 166 12.84 -1.66 1.89
C ASP A 166 13.03 -0.38 1.04
N SER A 167 13.02 -0.50 -0.31
CA SER A 167 13.04 0.65 -1.21
C SER A 167 11.78 1.51 -1.09
N ALA A 168 10.60 0.90 -0.98
CA ALA A 168 9.34 1.64 -0.76
C ALA A 168 9.36 2.38 0.60
N LEU A 169 9.89 1.75 1.65
CA LEU A 169 10.12 2.39 2.95
C LEU A 169 11.11 3.56 2.87
N ALA A 170 12.19 3.40 2.10
CA ALA A 170 13.16 4.47 1.87
C ALA A 170 12.54 5.67 1.13
N ILE A 171 11.70 5.43 0.13
CA ILE A 171 10.93 6.48 -0.54
C ILE A 171 10.00 7.19 0.45
N ALA A 172 9.28 6.45 1.29
CA ALA A 172 8.39 7.01 2.30
C ALA A 172 9.13 7.89 3.32
N LYS A 173 10.33 7.47 3.74
CA LYS A 173 11.18 8.23 4.68
C LYS A 173 11.58 9.61 4.15
N MET A 174 11.67 9.82 2.84
CA MET A 174 12.04 11.11 2.23
C MET A 174 11.08 12.24 2.63
N GLY A 175 9.81 11.95 2.92
CA GLY A 175 8.79 12.96 3.26
C GLY A 175 7.89 12.55 4.42
N LYS A 176 8.35 11.70 5.34
CA LYS A 176 7.59 11.25 6.51
C LYS A 176 6.23 10.63 6.14
N ALA A 177 6.17 9.90 5.01
CA ALA A 177 4.98 9.19 4.60
C ALA A 177 4.80 7.90 5.37
N ILE A 178 3.54 7.49 5.54
CA ILE A 178 3.20 6.12 5.93
C ILE A 178 3.26 5.20 4.71
N VAL A 179 3.32 3.89 4.94
CA VAL A 179 3.41 2.89 3.88
C VAL A 179 2.25 1.91 4.00
N PHE A 180 1.61 1.61 2.88
CA PHE A 180 0.71 0.47 2.76
C PHE A 180 1.41 -0.62 1.95
N LEU A 181 1.36 -1.84 2.45
CA LEU A 181 1.77 -3.03 1.70
C LEU A 181 0.51 -3.70 1.16
N ASP A 182 0.35 -3.69 -0.15
CA ASP A 182 -0.83 -4.21 -0.82
C ASP A 182 -0.65 -5.66 -1.25
N ILE A 183 -1.73 -6.44 -1.15
CA ILE A 183 -1.73 -7.88 -1.42
C ILE A 183 -2.77 -8.23 -2.48
N GLN A 184 -2.29 -8.78 -3.60
CA GLN A 184 -3.07 -9.42 -4.66
C GLN A 184 -2.85 -10.93 -4.59
N ILE A 185 -3.71 -11.65 -3.85
CA ILE A 185 -3.46 -13.05 -3.48
C ILE A 185 -3.55 -14.07 -4.63
N ALA A 186 -4.21 -13.74 -5.72
CA ALA A 186 -4.52 -14.64 -6.83
C ALA A 186 -5.15 -15.97 -6.35
N LYS A 187 -4.50 -17.11 -6.57
CA LYS A 187 -4.94 -18.43 -6.10
C LYS A 187 -4.36 -18.83 -4.74
N SER A 188 -3.74 -17.87 -4.02
CA SER A 188 -3.30 -18.04 -2.64
C SER A 188 -4.42 -17.64 -1.66
N THR A 189 -4.09 -17.47 -0.39
CA THR A 189 -5.00 -17.03 0.66
C THR A 189 -4.36 -15.94 1.50
N LEU A 190 -5.16 -15.11 2.15
CA LEU A 190 -4.66 -14.10 3.08
C LEU A 190 -3.92 -14.72 4.26
N GLN A 191 -4.35 -15.92 4.69
CA GLN A 191 -3.70 -16.70 5.75
C GLN A 191 -2.27 -17.10 5.40
N GLN A 192 -1.98 -17.30 4.10
CA GLN A 192 -0.63 -17.62 3.63
C GLN A 192 0.20 -16.37 3.34
N GLU A 193 -0.44 -15.26 2.93
CA GLU A 193 0.28 -14.10 2.42
C GLU A 193 0.53 -13.03 3.49
N VAL A 194 -0.44 -12.69 4.34
CA VAL A 194 -0.30 -11.65 5.37
C VAL A 194 0.87 -11.92 6.33
N PRO A 195 1.06 -13.14 6.87
CA PRO A 195 2.17 -13.42 7.78
C PRO A 195 3.56 -13.21 7.16
N THR A 196 3.69 -13.30 5.83
CA THR A 196 4.98 -13.06 5.15
C THR A 196 5.46 -11.61 5.25
N LEU A 197 4.53 -10.68 5.56
CA LEU A 197 4.79 -9.25 5.71
C LEU A 197 4.89 -8.81 7.19
N GLU A 198 4.78 -9.74 8.16
CA GLU A 198 4.69 -9.44 9.58
C GLU A 198 5.80 -8.53 10.09
N LYS A 199 7.07 -8.79 9.70
CA LYS A 199 8.21 -7.97 10.12
C LYS A 199 8.05 -6.48 9.75
N TYR A 200 7.37 -6.19 8.65
CA TYR A 200 7.07 -4.83 8.22
C TYR A 200 5.81 -4.28 8.90
N LEU A 201 4.79 -5.11 9.05
CA LEU A 201 3.54 -4.72 9.72
C LEU A 201 3.74 -4.41 11.22
N LYS A 202 4.84 -4.87 11.84
CA LYS A 202 5.27 -4.47 13.18
C LYS A 202 5.83 -3.05 13.24
N MET A 203 6.15 -2.42 12.10
CA MET A 203 6.59 -1.02 12.06
C MET A 203 5.37 -0.10 12.23
N PRO A 204 5.39 0.91 13.13
CA PRO A 204 4.24 1.77 13.40
C PRO A 204 3.63 2.42 12.14
N GLN A 205 4.49 2.86 11.22
CA GLN A 205 4.10 3.56 9.98
C GLN A 205 3.68 2.65 8.83
N VAL A 206 3.68 1.31 9.01
CA VAL A 206 3.35 0.36 7.95
C VAL A 206 1.95 -0.22 8.18
N HIS A 207 1.13 -0.18 7.15
CA HIS A 207 -0.27 -0.58 7.11
C HIS A 207 -0.50 -1.62 6.01
N LEU A 208 -1.72 -2.13 5.89
CA LEU A 208 -2.07 -3.19 4.95
C LEU A 208 -3.10 -2.74 3.91
N GLY A 209 -2.92 -3.17 2.65
CA GLY A 209 -3.94 -3.16 1.60
C GLY A 209 -4.27 -4.57 1.17
N ILE A 210 -5.52 -4.82 0.80
CA ILE A 210 -5.97 -6.07 0.18
C ILE A 210 -6.80 -5.76 -1.06
N ASP A 211 -6.58 -6.54 -2.12
CA ASP A 211 -7.22 -6.32 -3.41
C ASP A 211 -8.10 -7.51 -3.79
N PRO A 212 -9.42 -7.42 -3.53
CA PRO A 212 -10.39 -8.45 -3.88
C PRO A 212 -10.48 -8.73 -5.39
N GLU A 213 -10.13 -7.75 -6.27
CA GLU A 213 -10.14 -7.96 -7.72
C GLU A 213 -9.35 -9.20 -8.13
N PHE A 214 -8.24 -9.42 -7.43
CA PHE A 214 -7.34 -10.54 -7.72
C PHE A 214 -7.49 -11.72 -6.74
N SER A 215 -8.61 -11.84 -6.03
CA SER A 215 -8.88 -13.00 -5.17
C SER A 215 -9.62 -14.09 -5.96
N MET A 216 -8.87 -15.03 -6.53
CA MET A 216 -9.37 -16.04 -7.48
C MET A 216 -9.86 -17.32 -6.77
N LYS A 217 -10.85 -17.18 -5.88
CA LYS A 217 -11.42 -18.32 -5.12
C LYS A 217 -12.12 -19.37 -5.99
N ASP A 218 -12.55 -18.98 -7.19
CA ASP A 218 -13.16 -19.87 -8.18
C ASP A 218 -12.15 -20.67 -8.99
N GLY A 219 -10.83 -20.50 -8.72
CA GLY A 219 -9.75 -21.16 -9.44
C GLY A 219 -9.40 -20.56 -10.80
N SER A 220 -10.08 -19.49 -11.25
CA SER A 220 -9.76 -18.77 -12.47
C SER A 220 -8.38 -18.12 -12.42
N ASN A 221 -7.79 -17.79 -13.57
CA ASN A 221 -6.53 -17.06 -13.60
C ASN A 221 -6.77 -15.56 -13.39
N PRO A 222 -5.85 -14.84 -12.67
CA PRO A 222 -5.94 -13.40 -12.49
C PRO A 222 -6.11 -12.65 -13.81
N GLY A 223 -6.95 -11.62 -13.81
CA GLY A 223 -7.25 -10.81 -15.00
C GLY A 223 -8.26 -11.42 -15.98
N LYS A 224 -8.72 -12.66 -15.77
CA LYS A 224 -9.81 -13.26 -16.57
C LYS A 224 -11.19 -12.92 -16.02
N ARG A 225 -11.28 -12.69 -14.74
CA ARG A 225 -12.50 -12.31 -14.01
C ARG A 225 -12.13 -11.37 -12.89
N ILE A 226 -13.08 -10.58 -12.43
CA ILE A 226 -12.99 -9.84 -11.17
C ILE A 226 -13.17 -10.84 -10.03
N GLY A 227 -12.23 -10.85 -9.10
CA GLY A 227 -12.23 -11.73 -7.93
C GLY A 227 -13.22 -11.30 -6.85
N THR A 228 -13.18 -11.99 -5.74
CA THR A 228 -14.07 -11.75 -4.59
C THR A 228 -13.40 -12.08 -3.27
N MET A 229 -13.69 -11.27 -2.26
CA MET A 229 -13.44 -11.55 -0.85
C MET A 229 -14.77 -11.50 -0.07
N ASP A 230 -14.80 -12.20 1.03
CA ASP A 230 -15.91 -12.19 1.98
C ASP A 230 -15.54 -11.39 3.23
N ALA A 231 -16.53 -11.01 4.03
CA ALA A 231 -16.30 -10.41 5.34
C ALA A 231 -15.33 -11.24 6.21
N ALA A 232 -15.35 -12.57 6.09
CA ALA A 232 -14.42 -13.45 6.80
C ALA A 232 -12.96 -13.21 6.40
N ASP A 233 -12.68 -12.89 5.14
CA ASP A 233 -11.33 -12.55 4.67
C ASP A 233 -10.85 -11.22 5.28
N VAL A 234 -11.73 -10.22 5.32
CA VAL A 234 -11.44 -8.92 5.94
C VAL A 234 -11.25 -9.09 7.44
N ASN A 235 -12.11 -9.86 8.10
CA ASN A 235 -12.02 -10.14 9.54
C ASN A 235 -10.71 -10.85 9.90
N TYR A 236 -10.26 -11.80 9.06
CA TYR A 236 -8.94 -12.41 9.27
C TYR A 236 -7.83 -11.35 9.30
N CYS A 237 -7.83 -10.41 8.34
CA CYS A 237 -6.83 -9.35 8.30
C CYS A 237 -6.93 -8.41 9.50
N THR A 238 -8.15 -8.01 9.89
CA THR A 238 -8.35 -7.12 11.05
C THR A 238 -7.99 -7.81 12.36
N ASP A 239 -8.35 -9.08 12.56
CA ASP A 239 -7.97 -9.87 13.74
C ASP A 239 -6.43 -10.01 13.82
N TYR A 240 -5.77 -10.29 12.68
CA TYR A 240 -4.31 -10.39 12.61
C TYR A 240 -3.62 -9.07 12.96
N LEU A 241 -4.07 -7.95 12.36
CA LEU A 241 -3.52 -6.62 12.65
C LEU A 241 -3.80 -6.18 14.09
N ALA A 242 -5.00 -6.46 14.62
CA ALA A 242 -5.36 -6.15 16.00
C ALA A 242 -4.45 -6.90 16.99
N LYS A 243 -4.16 -8.18 16.71
CA LYS A 243 -3.20 -8.94 17.49
C LYS A 243 -1.80 -8.32 17.44
N LEU A 244 -1.30 -7.94 16.26
CA LEU A 244 0.01 -7.29 16.12
C LEU A 244 0.08 -5.96 16.91
N VAL A 245 -0.98 -5.16 16.87
CA VAL A 245 -1.06 -3.90 17.63
C VAL A 245 -0.94 -4.16 19.11
N LYS A 246 -1.70 -5.11 19.65
CA LYS A 246 -1.67 -5.49 21.07
C LYS A 246 -0.32 -6.04 21.51
N ASP A 247 0.19 -7.02 20.76
CA ASP A 247 1.41 -7.74 21.13
C ASP A 247 2.67 -6.84 21.07
N ASN A 248 2.64 -5.78 20.27
CA ASN A 248 3.80 -4.90 20.03
C ASN A 248 3.57 -3.45 20.48
N ASN A 249 2.47 -3.17 21.19
CA ASN A 249 2.10 -1.84 21.67
C ASN A 249 2.17 -0.76 20.57
N LEU A 250 1.55 -1.04 19.42
CA LEU A 250 1.56 -0.18 18.24
C LEU A 250 0.37 0.78 18.24
N PRO A 251 0.46 1.92 17.54
CA PRO A 251 -0.72 2.69 17.16
C PRO A 251 -1.63 1.87 16.23
N PRO A 252 -2.92 2.25 16.11
CA PRO A 252 -3.85 1.55 15.23
C PRO A 252 -3.35 1.40 13.81
N LYS A 253 -3.56 0.22 13.24
CA LYS A 253 -3.28 -0.04 11.82
C LYS A 253 -4.43 0.42 10.95
N ILE A 254 -4.14 0.69 9.68
CA ILE A 254 -5.16 0.94 8.67
C ILE A 254 -5.18 -0.25 7.70
N LEU A 255 -6.38 -0.76 7.44
CA LEU A 255 -6.62 -1.76 6.40
C LEU A 255 -7.39 -1.10 5.25
N VAL A 256 -6.78 -1.04 4.07
CA VAL A 256 -7.44 -0.59 2.83
C VAL A 256 -7.97 -1.82 2.08
N VAL A 257 -9.26 -1.80 1.74
CA VAL A 257 -9.93 -2.83 0.93
C VAL A 257 -10.37 -2.20 -0.38
N HIS A 258 -9.81 -2.65 -1.50
CA HIS A 258 -10.17 -2.14 -2.84
C HIS A 258 -11.53 -2.65 -3.28
N ARG A 259 -12.34 -1.79 -3.89
CA ARG A 259 -13.67 -2.18 -4.34
C ARG A 259 -14.22 -1.28 -5.46
N PHE A 260 -14.68 -1.88 -6.56
CA PHE A 260 -15.40 -1.17 -7.61
C PHE A 260 -16.61 -1.94 -8.17
N THR A 261 -16.86 -3.16 -7.68
CA THR A 261 -18.10 -3.90 -7.96
C THR A 261 -18.71 -4.44 -6.67
N GLN A 262 -20.00 -4.77 -6.71
CA GLN A 262 -20.68 -5.35 -5.57
C GLN A 262 -20.08 -6.71 -5.17
N GLY A 263 -19.77 -7.54 -6.18
CA GLY A 263 -19.24 -8.90 -5.96
C GLY A 263 -17.84 -8.98 -5.38
N MET A 264 -17.06 -7.89 -5.43
CA MET A 264 -15.71 -7.87 -4.88
C MET A 264 -15.68 -8.03 -3.36
N LEU A 265 -16.70 -7.53 -2.65
CA LEU A 265 -16.79 -7.65 -1.20
C LEU A 265 -18.18 -8.13 -0.80
N ARG A 266 -18.28 -9.39 -0.38
CA ARG A 266 -19.54 -10.01 0.07
C ARG A 266 -19.71 -9.88 1.57
N ASN A 267 -20.98 -9.89 2.01
CA ASN A 267 -21.34 -9.93 3.42
C ASN A 267 -20.73 -8.79 4.25
N HIS A 268 -20.52 -7.60 3.66
CA HIS A 268 -19.85 -6.45 4.29
C HIS A 268 -20.40 -6.10 5.69
N LYS A 269 -21.69 -6.37 5.94
CA LYS A 269 -22.33 -6.13 7.26
C LYS A 269 -21.77 -7.01 8.39
N ASN A 270 -21.09 -8.12 8.03
CA ASN A 270 -20.46 -9.04 8.97
C ASN A 270 -18.98 -8.69 9.25
N ILE A 271 -18.49 -7.59 8.71
CA ILE A 271 -17.15 -7.08 9.02
C ILE A 271 -17.15 -6.56 10.46
N LYS A 272 -16.18 -7.03 11.24
CA LYS A 272 -15.97 -6.65 12.64
C LYS A 272 -15.04 -5.45 12.70
N LEU A 273 -15.42 -4.44 13.49
CA LEU A 273 -14.57 -3.29 13.78
C LEU A 273 -13.79 -3.53 15.07
N HIS A 274 -12.52 -3.17 15.07
CA HIS A 274 -11.60 -3.26 16.19
C HIS A 274 -11.03 -1.88 16.53
N PRO A 275 -10.84 -1.53 17.82
CA PRO A 275 -10.14 -0.29 18.19
C PRO A 275 -8.72 -0.19 17.62
N GLU A 276 -8.08 -1.33 17.41
CA GLU A 276 -6.72 -1.47 16.89
C GLU A 276 -6.61 -1.30 15.37
N VAL A 277 -7.74 -1.30 14.62
CA VAL A 277 -7.71 -1.29 13.16
C VAL A 277 -8.78 -0.37 12.59
N GLN A 278 -8.35 0.55 11.74
CA GLN A 278 -9.21 1.44 10.98
C GLN A 278 -9.38 0.92 9.55
N ILE A 279 -10.62 0.67 9.10
CA ILE A 279 -10.92 0.07 7.80
C ILE A 279 -11.32 1.15 6.81
N VAL A 280 -10.71 1.15 5.63
CA VAL A 280 -11.05 2.01 4.50
C VAL A 280 -11.56 1.15 3.35
N ILE A 281 -12.78 1.35 2.90
CA ILE A 281 -13.27 0.79 1.64
C ILE A 281 -12.95 1.79 0.54
N ASN A 282 -11.98 1.44 -0.32
CA ASN A 282 -11.46 2.31 -1.35
C ASN A 282 -12.14 2.06 -2.70
N MET A 283 -12.86 3.04 -3.23
CA MET A 283 -13.41 2.98 -4.59
C MET A 283 -12.29 2.96 -5.61
N ASP A 284 -12.07 1.82 -6.25
CA ASP A 284 -10.92 1.52 -7.11
C ASP A 284 -11.27 1.38 -8.61
N GLY A 285 -12.46 1.77 -9.02
CA GLY A 285 -12.85 1.75 -10.44
C GLY A 285 -12.25 2.92 -11.22
N TRP A 286 -11.74 2.64 -12.43
CA TRP A 286 -11.33 3.69 -13.36
C TRP A 286 -12.47 4.05 -14.33
N GLY A 287 -12.42 5.25 -14.87
CA GLY A 287 -13.38 5.75 -15.84
C GLY A 287 -13.67 7.24 -15.69
N GLU A 288 -14.62 7.72 -16.48
CA GLU A 288 -15.10 9.09 -16.44
C GLU A 288 -15.76 9.46 -15.11
N PRO A 289 -15.80 10.74 -14.74
CA PRO A 289 -16.31 11.20 -13.44
C PRO A 289 -17.72 10.72 -13.08
N ILE A 290 -18.62 10.60 -14.07
CA ILE A 290 -20.00 10.13 -13.85
C ILE A 290 -20.01 8.68 -13.42
N LEU A 291 -19.27 7.81 -14.11
CA LEU A 291 -19.17 6.39 -13.76
C LEU A 291 -18.57 6.23 -12.37
N LYS A 292 -17.49 6.94 -12.05
CA LYS A 292 -16.81 6.86 -10.76
C LYS A 292 -17.71 7.32 -9.60
N ARG A 293 -18.47 8.42 -9.77
CA ARG A 293 -19.46 8.86 -8.78
C ARG A 293 -20.58 7.83 -8.59
N SER A 294 -21.04 7.21 -9.68
CA SER A 294 -22.06 6.16 -9.63
C SER A 294 -21.55 4.93 -8.88
N THR A 295 -20.34 4.47 -9.20
CA THR A 295 -19.66 3.35 -8.52
C THR A 295 -19.48 3.62 -7.03
N TYR A 296 -19.02 4.82 -6.67
CA TYR A 296 -18.89 5.25 -5.28
C TYR A 296 -20.23 5.21 -4.53
N LYS A 297 -21.29 5.76 -5.15
CA LYS A 297 -22.63 5.76 -4.58
C LYS A 297 -23.18 4.35 -4.37
N LEU A 298 -22.99 3.46 -5.36
CA LEU A 298 -23.60 2.12 -5.34
C LEU A 298 -22.89 1.16 -4.38
N TYR A 299 -21.56 1.17 -4.34
CA TYR A 299 -20.78 0.13 -3.67
C TYR A 299 -20.02 0.61 -2.44
N ILE A 300 -19.90 1.94 -2.26
CA ILE A 300 -19.21 2.50 -1.09
C ILE A 300 -20.22 3.14 -0.16
N TYR A 301 -21.03 4.09 -0.67
CA TYR A 301 -22.02 4.80 0.13
C TYR A 301 -23.12 3.88 0.68
N LYS A 302 -23.75 3.06 -0.19
CA LYS A 302 -24.87 2.20 0.19
C LYS A 302 -24.46 0.97 1.01
N GLU A 303 -23.19 0.63 1.04
CA GLU A 303 -22.65 -0.52 1.77
C GLU A 303 -21.57 -0.06 2.76
N PRO A 304 -21.94 0.69 3.80
CA PRO A 304 -21.00 1.32 4.72
C PRO A 304 -20.28 0.29 5.60
N VAL A 305 -18.98 0.55 5.85
CA VAL A 305 -18.18 -0.22 6.82
C VAL A 305 -17.63 0.71 7.89
N GLN A 306 -16.62 1.55 7.59
CA GLN A 306 -16.07 2.49 8.57
C GLN A 306 -15.60 3.80 7.90
N PHE A 307 -14.58 3.76 7.05
CA PHE A 307 -14.09 4.92 6.30
C PHE A 307 -14.13 4.64 4.81
N THR A 308 -14.08 5.69 4.02
CA THR A 308 -14.12 5.58 2.56
C THR A 308 -12.88 6.15 1.92
N GLY A 309 -12.50 5.54 0.78
CA GLY A 309 -11.42 6.02 -0.08
C GLY A 309 -11.87 6.19 -1.51
N PHE A 310 -11.03 6.88 -2.29
CA PHE A 310 -11.26 7.12 -3.71
C PHE A 310 -9.96 7.07 -4.48
N LYS A 311 -9.89 6.26 -5.55
CA LYS A 311 -8.73 6.12 -6.40
C LYS A 311 -8.90 6.93 -7.68
N LEU A 312 -7.83 7.57 -8.11
CA LEU A 312 -7.73 8.36 -9.34
C LEU A 312 -6.63 7.79 -10.22
N PHE A 313 -6.92 7.62 -11.50
CA PHE A 313 -6.00 7.04 -12.47
C PHE A 313 -5.59 8.10 -13.48
N TYR A 314 -4.37 8.60 -13.40
CA TYR A 314 -3.86 9.69 -14.27
C TYR A 314 -4.03 9.44 -15.77
N LYS A 315 -4.00 8.17 -16.18
CA LYS A 315 -4.13 7.79 -17.60
C LYS A 315 -5.50 7.23 -17.94
N ASN A 316 -6.01 6.33 -17.06
CA ASN A 316 -7.20 5.57 -17.39
C ASN A 316 -8.49 6.40 -17.26
N ASP A 317 -8.57 7.29 -16.28
CA ASP A 317 -9.74 8.14 -16.08
C ASP A 317 -9.91 9.18 -17.23
N LEU A 318 -8.83 9.43 -17.98
CA LEU A 318 -8.85 10.33 -19.12
C LEU A 318 -9.20 9.66 -20.46
N LYS A 319 -9.45 8.35 -20.50
CA LYS A 319 -9.72 7.63 -21.76
C LYS A 319 -11.07 7.94 -22.39
N LYS A 320 -12.03 8.36 -21.58
CA LYS A 320 -13.40 8.70 -22.04
C LYS A 320 -13.73 10.16 -21.74
N ALA A 321 -14.64 10.72 -22.52
CA ALA A 321 -15.14 12.08 -22.28
C ALA A 321 -15.69 12.21 -20.84
N PRO A 322 -15.46 13.32 -20.16
CA PRO A 322 -14.89 14.60 -20.64
C PRO A 322 -13.35 14.66 -20.65
N HIS A 323 -12.63 13.54 -20.52
CA HIS A 323 -11.15 13.47 -20.49
C HIS A 323 -10.52 14.31 -19.37
N THR A 324 -11.20 14.39 -18.23
CA THR A 324 -10.79 15.18 -17.05
C THR A 324 -10.66 14.30 -15.82
N LEU A 325 -9.61 14.53 -15.06
CA LEU A 325 -9.44 13.93 -13.75
C LEU A 325 -10.31 14.69 -12.72
N MET A 326 -10.97 13.97 -11.83
CA MET A 326 -11.69 14.62 -10.72
C MET A 326 -10.71 15.33 -9.79
N THR A 327 -11.05 16.55 -9.42
CA THR A 327 -10.25 17.41 -8.53
C THR A 327 -10.52 17.11 -7.06
N PRO A 328 -9.65 17.56 -6.13
CA PRO A 328 -9.96 17.53 -4.70
C PRO A 328 -11.34 18.15 -4.38
N SER A 329 -11.68 19.30 -4.98
CA SER A 329 -12.98 19.95 -4.80
C SER A 329 -14.17 19.12 -5.30
N ASP A 330 -14.00 18.28 -6.32
CA ASP A 330 -15.03 17.35 -6.76
C ASP A 330 -15.25 16.21 -5.78
N LEU A 331 -14.17 15.69 -5.20
CA LEU A 331 -14.22 14.60 -4.23
C LEU A 331 -14.78 15.07 -2.89
N LEU A 332 -14.51 16.32 -2.50
CA LEU A 332 -15.08 16.92 -1.28
C LEU A 332 -16.61 17.11 -1.36
N LYS A 333 -17.22 17.03 -2.54
CA LYS A 333 -18.68 17.05 -2.70
C LYS A 333 -19.34 15.69 -2.53
N LEU A 334 -18.56 14.61 -2.44
CA LEU A 334 -19.08 13.25 -2.25
C LEU A 334 -19.64 13.07 -0.83
N LYS A 335 -20.58 12.13 -0.68
CA LYS A 335 -21.19 11.72 0.58
C LYS A 335 -20.99 10.21 0.76
N PRO A 336 -20.28 9.79 1.84
CA PRO A 336 -19.41 10.62 2.68
C PRO A 336 -18.22 11.15 1.89
N GLN A 337 -17.51 12.13 2.45
CA GLN A 337 -16.22 12.56 1.87
C GLN A 337 -15.19 11.44 2.02
N PRO A 338 -14.45 11.06 0.95
CA PRO A 338 -13.37 10.12 1.09
C PRO A 338 -12.22 10.72 1.91
N ILE A 339 -11.72 9.93 2.87
CA ILE A 339 -10.60 10.35 3.75
C ILE A 339 -9.28 9.70 3.32
N TYR A 340 -9.32 8.74 2.43
CA TYR A 340 -8.18 8.10 1.79
C TYR A 340 -8.26 8.34 0.28
N ILE A 341 -7.22 8.94 -0.29
CA ILE A 341 -7.13 9.24 -1.72
C ILE A 341 -5.92 8.54 -2.31
N GLN A 342 -6.13 7.80 -3.39
CA GLN A 342 -5.06 7.04 -4.03
C GLN A 342 -4.91 7.49 -5.49
N TYR A 343 -3.69 7.77 -5.90
CA TYR A 343 -3.34 8.11 -7.28
C TYR A 343 -2.49 6.99 -7.92
N GLN A 344 -2.90 6.59 -9.14
CA GLN A 344 -2.21 5.58 -9.94
C GLN A 344 -1.90 6.06 -11.35
#